data_9d15ff5ec217549f6688b1343f0be3ab
#
_entry.id   9d15ff5ec217549f6688b1343f0be3ab
#
_cell.length_a   1.000
_cell.length_b   1.000
_cell.length_c   1.000
_cell.angle_alpha   90.00
_cell.angle_beta   90.00
_cell.angle_gamma   90.00
#
_symmetry.space_group_name_H-M   'P 1'
#
loop_
_entity.id
_entity.type
_entity.pdbx_description
1 polymer ?
#
loop_
_entity_poly.entity_id
_entity_poly.type
_entity_poly.pdbx_seq_one_letter_code
_entity_poly.pdbx_strand_id
1 'polypeptide(L)'
;MNLKIIQQKKHTDGRGYLREIFIKKIIKWDNLIFDYATTSKKNVLRGFHFQSKYKQAKFVTVLKGKILDCVIDLRKNSKTFGKSF
;
A
#
# COMPACT_ATOMS: atom_id res chain seq x y z
N MET A 1 6.05 0.26 -14.18
CA MET A 1 6.01 -0.06 -12.74
C MET A 1 4.70 -0.71 -12.38
N ASN A 2 4.73 -1.72 -11.50
CA ASN A 2 3.51 -2.43 -11.12
C ASN A 2 2.83 -1.82 -9.88
N LEU A 3 2.70 -0.50 -9.90
CA LEU A 3 1.95 0.22 -8.88
C LEU A 3 0.48 0.27 -9.27
N LYS A 4 -0.40 -0.12 -8.36
CA LYS A 4 -1.84 -0.09 -8.59
C LYS A 4 -2.54 0.64 -7.44
N ILE A 5 -3.51 1.45 -7.80
CA ILE A 5 -4.45 2.05 -6.84
C ILE A 5 -5.74 1.28 -6.92
N ILE A 6 -6.18 0.74 -5.79
CA ILE A 6 -7.39 -0.09 -5.71
C ILE A 6 -8.44 0.68 -4.92
N GLN A 7 -9.57 0.97 -5.56
CA GLN A 7 -10.73 1.55 -4.90
C GLN A 7 -11.56 0.44 -4.27
N GLN A 8 -11.78 0.54 -2.98
CA GLN A 8 -12.55 -0.44 -2.23
C GLN A 8 -13.90 0.13 -1.79
N LYS A 9 -14.87 -0.76 -1.64
CA LYS A 9 -16.22 -0.38 -1.30
C LYS A 9 -16.34 0.06 0.15
N LYS A 10 -17.17 1.08 0.35
CA LYS A 10 -17.57 1.58 1.67
C LYS A 10 -19.09 1.55 1.74
N HIS A 11 -19.62 0.91 2.77
CA HIS A 11 -21.05 0.80 3.01
C HIS A 11 -21.38 1.64 4.24
N THR A 12 -22.17 2.70 4.04
CA THR A 12 -22.53 3.63 5.10
C THR A 12 -24.00 3.46 5.47
N ASP A 13 -24.31 3.44 6.76
CA ASP A 13 -25.67 3.46 7.28
C ASP A 13 -25.76 4.37 8.52
N GLY A 14 -26.90 4.39 9.22
CA GLY A 14 -27.10 5.23 10.40
C GLY A 14 -26.19 4.92 11.59
N ARG A 15 -25.50 3.78 11.60
CA ARG A 15 -24.56 3.38 12.67
C ARG A 15 -23.12 3.79 12.37
N GLY A 16 -22.82 4.20 11.13
CA GLY A 16 -21.47 4.48 10.69
C GLY A 16 -21.20 3.88 9.32
N TYR A 17 -20.01 3.27 9.14
CA TYR A 17 -19.68 2.64 7.87
C TYR A 17 -18.87 1.35 8.08
N LEU A 18 -18.95 0.50 7.06
CA LEU A 18 -18.09 -0.66 6.88
C LEU A 18 -17.30 -0.45 5.59
N ARG A 19 -16.00 -0.63 5.65
CA ARG A 19 -15.12 -0.52 4.49
C ARG A 19 -14.38 -1.83 4.24
N GLU A 20 -14.43 -2.30 3.01
CA GLU A 20 -13.64 -3.44 2.61
C GLU A 20 -12.15 -3.04 2.58
N ILE A 21 -11.29 -3.85 3.20
CA ILE A 21 -9.84 -3.59 3.25
C ILE A 21 -9.10 -4.52 2.31
N PHE A 22 -9.44 -5.80 2.33
CA PHE A 22 -8.82 -6.81 1.48
C PHE A 22 -9.87 -7.72 0.87
N ILE A 23 -9.81 -7.89 -0.45
CA ILE A 23 -10.64 -8.85 -1.17
C ILE A 23 -9.73 -9.67 -2.09
N LYS A 24 -9.61 -10.96 -1.84
CA LYS A 24 -8.76 -11.88 -2.61
C LYS A 24 -9.05 -11.83 -4.10
N LYS A 25 -10.32 -11.77 -4.49
CA LYS A 25 -10.75 -11.71 -5.88
C LYS A 25 -10.19 -10.50 -6.64
N ILE A 26 -10.07 -9.35 -5.94
CA ILE A 26 -9.58 -8.09 -6.53
C ILE A 26 -8.06 -8.04 -6.50
N ILE A 27 -7.46 -8.39 -5.37
CA ILE A 27 -6.01 -8.26 -5.15
C ILE A 27 -5.25 -9.41 -5.79
N LYS A 28 -5.85 -10.59 -5.86
CA LYS A 28 -5.31 -11.78 -6.54
C LYS A 28 -3.94 -12.22 -6.05
N TRP A 29 -3.66 -12.01 -4.77
CA TRP A 29 -2.44 -12.52 -4.15
C TRP A 29 -2.73 -13.81 -3.41
N ASP A 30 -2.05 -14.89 -3.81
CA ASP A 30 -2.22 -16.19 -3.18
C ASP A 30 -1.26 -16.42 -2.02
N ASN A 31 -0.18 -15.64 -1.94
CA ASN A 31 0.87 -15.79 -0.93
C ASN A 31 0.95 -14.57 -0.03
N LEU A 32 -0.06 -14.37 0.78
CA LEU A 32 0.03 -13.42 1.91
C LEU A 32 0.81 -14.08 3.03
N ILE A 33 1.98 -13.54 3.35
CA ILE A 33 2.89 -14.11 4.34
C ILE A 33 2.60 -13.57 5.72
N PHE A 34 2.41 -12.26 5.82
CA PHE A 34 2.05 -11.61 7.09
C PHE A 34 1.44 -10.24 6.82
N ASP A 35 0.76 -9.73 7.82
CA ASP A 35 0.30 -8.35 7.84
C ASP A 35 0.70 -7.69 9.16
N TYR A 36 0.74 -6.38 9.16
CA TYR A 36 1.01 -5.60 10.36
C TYR A 36 0.42 -4.20 10.20
N ALA A 37 0.23 -3.54 11.33
CA ALA A 37 -0.23 -2.17 11.36
C ALA A 37 0.82 -1.29 12.04
N THR A 38 0.98 -0.08 11.55
CA THR A 38 1.85 0.91 12.18
C THR A 38 1.05 2.17 12.47
N THR A 39 1.50 2.91 13.49
CA THR A 39 0.94 4.21 13.81
C THR A 39 2.05 5.24 13.77
N SER A 40 1.79 6.37 13.14
CA SER A 40 2.74 7.47 13.07
C SER A 40 2.11 8.74 13.63
N LYS A 41 2.88 9.48 14.39
CA LYS A 41 2.51 10.82 14.82
C LYS A 41 2.55 11.78 13.64
N LYS A 42 1.88 12.93 13.78
CA LYS A 42 1.94 14.00 12.78
C LYS A 42 3.40 14.39 12.49
N ASN A 43 3.70 14.69 11.23
CA ASN A 43 5.02 15.11 10.74
C ASN A 43 6.13 14.07 10.84
N VAL A 44 5.78 12.78 10.96
CA VAL A 44 6.76 11.70 10.90
C VAL A 44 7.05 11.35 9.44
N LEU A 45 8.33 11.31 9.10
CA LEU A 45 8.84 10.82 7.83
C LEU A 45 9.44 9.43 8.02
N ARG A 46 9.02 8.49 7.18
CA ARG A 46 9.59 7.14 7.13
C ARG A 46 10.06 6.84 5.71
N GLY A 47 11.27 6.42 5.56
CA GLY A 47 11.78 5.98 4.26
C GLY A 47 12.96 6.84 3.76
N PHE A 48 13.38 6.65 2.53
CA PHE A 48 12.89 5.53 1.71
C PHE A 48 13.47 4.21 2.20
N HIS A 49 12.69 3.11 2.06
CA HIS A 49 13.16 1.77 2.42
C HIS A 49 13.01 0.83 1.23
N PHE A 50 13.95 -0.09 1.07
CA PHE A 50 13.87 -1.13 0.04
C PHE A 50 14.55 -2.40 0.52
N GLN A 51 14.25 -3.51 -0.16
CA GLN A 51 14.87 -4.80 0.12
C GLN A 51 15.61 -5.28 -1.11
N SER A 52 16.90 -5.54 -0.98
CA SER A 52 17.72 -6.15 -2.04
C SER A 52 17.55 -7.67 -2.08
N LYS A 53 17.28 -8.28 -0.92
CA LYS A 53 16.97 -9.71 -0.77
C LYS A 53 15.52 -9.88 -0.29
N TYR A 54 14.93 -11.03 -0.62
CA TYR A 54 13.54 -11.33 -0.20
C TYR A 54 12.56 -10.24 -0.60
N LYS A 55 12.61 -9.84 -1.88
CA LYS A 55 11.73 -8.80 -2.41
C LYS A 55 10.27 -9.14 -2.15
N GLN A 56 9.52 -8.14 -1.73
CA GLN A 56 8.10 -8.28 -1.36
C GLN A 56 7.24 -7.33 -2.17
N ALA A 57 6.07 -7.81 -2.56
CA ALA A 57 4.97 -6.94 -2.91
C ALA A 57 4.27 -6.49 -1.62
N LYS A 58 3.77 -5.26 -1.59
CA LYS A 58 3.09 -4.70 -0.43
C LYS A 58 1.73 -4.16 -0.84
N PHE A 59 0.75 -4.46 -0.01
CA PHE A 59 -0.57 -3.84 -0.08
C PHE A 59 -0.71 -2.91 1.11
N VAL A 60 -0.92 -1.62 0.84
CA VAL A 60 -0.97 -0.58 1.87
C VAL A 60 -2.36 0.02 1.90
N THR A 61 -2.94 0.11 3.08
CA THR A 61 -4.20 0.81 3.30
C THR A 61 -4.11 1.69 4.55
N VAL A 62 -4.73 2.85 4.51
CA VAL A 62 -4.79 3.77 5.64
C VAL A 62 -6.11 3.56 6.36
N LEU A 63 -6.05 3.12 7.61
CA LEU A 63 -7.24 2.86 8.42
C LEU A 63 -7.82 4.14 9.01
N LYS A 64 -6.96 5.07 9.41
CA LYS A 64 -7.37 6.36 9.99
C LYS A 64 -6.36 7.43 9.63
N GLY A 65 -6.86 8.59 9.23
CA GLY A 65 -6.03 9.74 8.88
C GLY A 65 -5.66 9.78 7.41
N LYS A 66 -4.57 10.47 7.11
CA LYS A 66 -4.04 10.64 5.74
C LYS A 66 -2.53 10.52 5.76
N ILE A 67 -1.98 9.92 4.73
CA ILE A 67 -0.54 9.85 4.49
C ILE A 67 -0.25 10.29 3.07
N LEU A 68 0.96 10.77 2.85
CA LEU A 68 1.55 10.90 1.53
C LEU A 68 2.48 9.71 1.35
N ASP A 69 2.17 8.84 0.42
CA ASP A 69 3.00 7.68 0.10
C ASP A 69 3.71 7.92 -1.22
N CYS A 70 5.02 7.82 -1.20
CA CYS A 70 5.86 8.06 -2.37
C CYS A 70 6.67 6.81 -2.69
N VAL A 71 6.58 6.37 -3.93
CA VAL A 71 7.24 5.14 -4.39
C VAL A 71 8.22 5.49 -5.50
N ILE A 72 9.43 4.94 -5.42
CA ILE A 72 10.46 5.10 -6.45
C ILE A 72 10.74 3.75 -7.10
N ASP A 73 10.78 3.74 -8.42
CA ASP A 73 11.15 2.55 -9.17
C ASP A 73 12.68 2.38 -9.20
N LEU A 74 13.17 1.35 -8.54
CA LEU A 74 14.60 1.03 -8.49
C LEU A 74 15.01 -0.12 -9.42
N ARG A 75 14.13 -0.57 -10.30
CA ARG A 75 14.44 -1.64 -11.24
C ARG A 75 15.25 -1.08 -12.40
N LYS A 76 16.52 -1.47 -12.51
CA LYS A 76 17.48 -0.90 -13.46
C LYS A 76 17.02 -0.97 -14.91
N ASN A 77 16.32 -2.02 -15.29
CA ASN A 77 15.87 -2.23 -16.68
C ASN A 77 14.43 -1.74 -16.93
N SER A 78 13.85 -1.03 -15.97
CA SER A 78 12.51 -0.49 -16.12
C SER A 78 12.53 0.84 -16.87
N LYS A 79 11.51 1.07 -17.69
CA LYS A 79 11.30 2.38 -18.35
C LYS A 79 11.06 3.52 -17.37
N THR A 80 10.66 3.20 -16.15
CA THR A 80 10.39 4.17 -15.09
C THR A 80 11.47 4.20 -14.02
N PHE A 81 12.63 3.62 -14.27
CA PHE A 81 13.75 3.62 -13.33
C PHE A 81 14.05 5.05 -12.83
N GLY A 82 14.13 5.20 -11.53
CA GLY A 82 14.41 6.47 -10.86
C GLY A 82 13.23 7.43 -10.77
N LYS A 83 12.09 7.11 -11.38
CA LYS A 83 10.90 7.94 -11.27
C LYS A 83 10.13 7.66 -9.98
N SER A 84 9.52 8.71 -9.42
CA SER A 84 8.68 8.64 -8.24
C SER A 84 7.20 8.76 -8.59
N PHE A 85 6.38 8.17 -7.75
CA PHE A 85 4.93 8.13 -7.91
C PHE A 85 4.24 8.46 -6.59
#